data_ecc6691d18db84e21a10c8d8e63d8d59
#
_entry.id   ecc6691d18db84e21a10c8d8e63d8d59
#
_cell.length_a   1.000
_cell.length_b   1.000
_cell.length_c   1.000
_cell.angle_alpha   90.00
_cell.angle_beta   90.00
_cell.angle_gamma   90.00
#
_symmetry.space_group_name_H-M   'P 1'
#
loop_
_entity.id
_entity.type
_entity.pdbx_description
1 polymer ?
#
loop_
_entity_poly.entity_id
_entity_poly.type
_entity_poly.pdbx_seq_one_letter_code
_entity_poly.pdbx_strand_id
1 'polypeptide(L)'
;ISAAQKAIDHCRSVGIGLTPCTLPAVGHPNFEIKEGTMEVGIGHHGEPGIEVCPIESAKQMAKRMLDIVLPDYPFQSGDEVAVLVSGLGATPLMEVYVLYHEIESILEEKGIRIYRHYAGNFFTSLDMMGATVTVMKLDEELKELIDMAAYSMGLKEKQKGA
;
A
#
# COMPACT_ATOMS: atom_id res chain seq x y z
N ILE A 1 -21.53 1.81 -9.74
CA ILE A 1 -20.55 1.27 -10.71
C ILE A 1 -19.60 2.37 -11.19
N SER A 2 -20.08 3.54 -11.65
CA SER A 2 -19.22 4.63 -12.14
C SER A 2 -18.22 5.14 -11.09
N ALA A 3 -18.65 5.39 -9.85
CA ALA A 3 -17.78 5.83 -8.77
C ALA A 3 -16.69 4.79 -8.41
N ALA A 4 -17.03 3.50 -8.44
CA ALA A 4 -16.04 2.44 -8.19
C ALA A 4 -15.00 2.38 -9.34
N GLN A 5 -15.44 2.54 -10.59
CA GLN A 5 -14.52 2.59 -11.72
C GLN A 5 -13.61 3.81 -11.62
N LYS A 6 -14.17 4.99 -11.29
CA LYS A 6 -13.38 6.21 -11.06
C LYS A 6 -12.31 5.98 -9.98
N ALA A 7 -12.67 5.38 -8.84
CA ALA A 7 -11.71 5.08 -7.77
C ALA A 7 -10.59 4.17 -8.27
N ILE A 8 -10.90 3.13 -9.03
CA ILE A 8 -9.91 2.23 -9.64
C ILE A 8 -8.99 3.01 -10.59
N ASP A 9 -9.55 3.84 -11.46
CA ASP A 9 -8.78 4.61 -12.44
C ASP A 9 -7.82 5.60 -11.76
N HIS A 10 -8.19 6.12 -10.58
CA HIS A 10 -7.40 7.06 -9.78
C HIS A 10 -6.41 6.41 -8.80
N CYS A 11 -6.43 5.08 -8.66
CA CYS A 11 -5.54 4.33 -7.77
C CYS A 11 -4.28 3.84 -8.48
N ARG A 12 -3.15 3.88 -7.75
CA ARG A 12 -1.92 3.17 -8.12
C ARG A 12 -1.34 2.49 -6.90
N SER A 13 -0.84 1.27 -7.11
CA SER A 13 -0.33 0.44 -6.02
C SER A 13 0.97 -0.24 -6.39
N VAL A 14 1.82 -0.48 -5.40
CA VAL A 14 3.00 -1.32 -5.51
C VAL A 14 3.24 -2.05 -4.20
N GLY A 15 3.73 -3.29 -4.29
CA GLY A 15 4.13 -4.10 -3.14
C GLY A 15 5.65 -4.28 -3.06
N ILE A 16 6.14 -4.51 -1.84
CA ILE A 16 7.48 -5.03 -1.56
C ILE A 16 7.32 -6.27 -0.69
N GLY A 17 7.89 -7.41 -1.13
CA GLY A 17 7.97 -8.64 -0.36
C GLY A 17 9.35 -8.81 0.26
N LEU A 18 9.38 -9.26 1.52
CA LEU A 18 10.60 -9.55 2.28
C LEU A 18 10.78 -11.04 2.53
N THR A 19 9.68 -11.78 2.60
CA THR A 19 9.66 -13.25 2.72
C THR A 19 8.61 -13.84 1.80
N PRO A 20 8.74 -15.10 1.37
CA PRO A 20 7.65 -15.78 0.68
C PRO A 20 6.50 -16.08 1.63
N CYS A 21 5.35 -16.47 1.08
CA CYS A 21 4.24 -17.00 1.86
C CYS A 21 4.21 -18.55 1.80
N THR A 22 3.62 -19.14 2.84
CA THR A 22 3.46 -20.59 2.96
C THR A 22 1.98 -20.95 2.99
N LEU A 23 1.52 -21.70 1.99
CA LEU A 23 0.17 -22.26 2.01
C LEU A 23 0.08 -23.37 3.07
N PRO A 24 -0.82 -23.29 4.06
CA PRO A 24 -0.93 -24.29 5.14
C PRO A 24 -1.10 -25.72 4.64
N ALA A 25 -1.82 -25.92 3.54
CA ALA A 25 -2.04 -27.25 2.96
C ALA A 25 -0.79 -27.86 2.30
N VAL A 26 0.19 -27.04 1.93
CA VAL A 26 1.42 -27.44 1.25
C VAL A 26 2.57 -27.59 2.25
N GLY A 27 2.62 -26.71 3.26
CA GLY A 27 3.62 -26.75 4.33
C GLY A 27 5.02 -26.25 3.95
N HIS A 28 5.18 -25.71 2.75
CA HIS A 28 6.41 -25.05 2.30
C HIS A 28 6.08 -23.89 1.35
N PRO A 29 6.97 -22.89 1.21
CA PRO A 29 6.82 -21.81 0.25
C PRO A 29 6.74 -22.33 -1.20
N ASN A 30 5.96 -21.65 -2.03
CA ASN A 30 5.83 -21.94 -3.46
C ASN A 30 6.75 -21.09 -4.34
N PHE A 31 7.42 -20.10 -3.75
CA PHE A 31 8.47 -19.29 -4.36
C PHE A 31 9.50 -18.93 -3.29
N GLU A 32 10.61 -18.33 -3.69
CA GLU A 32 11.71 -17.98 -2.77
C GLU A 32 12.07 -16.50 -2.91
N ILE A 33 12.28 -15.85 -1.76
CA ILE A 33 12.98 -14.56 -1.67
C ILE A 33 14.28 -14.85 -0.93
N LYS A 34 15.40 -14.54 -1.56
CA LYS A 34 16.72 -14.80 -0.98
C LYS A 34 16.91 -13.97 0.29
N GLU A 35 17.44 -14.59 1.33
CA GLU A 35 17.77 -13.90 2.59
C GLU A 35 18.62 -12.64 2.35
N GLY A 36 18.26 -11.54 3.01
CA GLY A 36 18.90 -10.24 2.85
C GLY A 36 18.48 -9.48 1.58
N THR A 37 17.49 -10.00 0.84
CA THR A 37 16.93 -9.30 -0.31
C THR A 37 15.45 -8.96 -0.12
N MET A 38 14.94 -8.07 -0.94
CA MET A 38 13.52 -7.77 -1.08
C MET A 38 13.13 -7.83 -2.55
N GLU A 39 11.87 -8.12 -2.82
CA GLU A 39 11.30 -8.13 -4.16
C GLU A 39 10.29 -7.00 -4.30
N VAL A 40 10.55 -6.10 -5.24
CA VAL A 40 9.74 -4.91 -5.52
C VAL A 40 8.72 -5.22 -6.59
N GLY A 41 7.46 -4.83 -6.38
CA GLY A 41 6.37 -5.10 -7.32
C GLY A 41 5.82 -6.52 -7.26
N ILE A 42 6.17 -7.29 -6.22
CA ILE A 42 5.67 -8.65 -6.05
C ILE A 42 4.14 -8.66 -5.88
N GLY A 43 3.48 -9.62 -6.54
CA GLY A 43 2.06 -9.86 -6.40
C GLY A 43 1.70 -10.70 -5.16
N HIS A 44 0.45 -10.63 -4.74
CA HIS A 44 -0.06 -11.34 -3.55
C HIS A 44 -0.17 -12.86 -3.74
N HIS A 45 -0.17 -13.33 -4.97
CA HIS A 45 -0.23 -14.76 -5.31
C HIS A 45 1.14 -15.33 -5.74
N GLY A 46 2.23 -14.54 -5.55
CA GLY A 46 3.58 -14.92 -5.94
C GLY A 46 3.91 -14.58 -7.40
N GLU A 47 3.16 -13.66 -8.01
CA GLU A 47 3.57 -13.10 -9.30
C GLU A 47 4.92 -12.39 -9.12
N PRO A 48 5.89 -12.66 -10.02
CA PRO A 48 7.22 -12.07 -9.88
C PRO A 48 7.18 -10.56 -9.93
N GLY A 49 8.00 -9.94 -9.09
CA GLY A 49 8.18 -8.49 -9.07
C GLY A 49 8.97 -7.98 -10.26
N ILE A 50 9.16 -6.68 -10.27
CA ILE A 50 9.93 -5.97 -11.32
C ILE A 50 11.42 -5.92 -11.02
N GLU A 51 11.80 -6.07 -9.75
CA GLU A 51 13.19 -5.99 -9.30
C GLU A 51 13.41 -6.77 -8.00
N VAL A 52 14.57 -7.44 -7.91
CA VAL A 52 15.08 -8.01 -6.65
C VAL A 52 16.34 -7.24 -6.26
N CYS A 53 16.37 -6.71 -5.04
CA CYS A 53 17.49 -5.91 -4.54
C CYS A 53 17.75 -6.20 -3.04
N PRO A 54 18.89 -5.77 -2.48
CA PRO A 54 19.12 -5.88 -1.04
C PRO A 54 18.04 -5.18 -0.22
N ILE A 55 17.78 -5.68 0.99
CA ILE A 55 16.84 -5.02 1.93
C ILE A 55 17.31 -3.59 2.20
N GLU A 56 16.39 -2.67 2.12
CA GLU A 56 16.60 -1.23 2.33
C GLU A 56 15.96 -0.75 3.64
N SER A 57 16.31 0.46 4.08
CA SER A 57 15.62 1.13 5.18
C SER A 57 14.18 1.50 4.77
N ALA A 58 13.29 1.70 5.75
CA ALA A 58 11.90 2.12 5.49
C ALA A 58 11.83 3.39 4.62
N LYS A 59 12.72 4.35 4.83
CA LYS A 59 12.83 5.56 4.02
C LYS A 59 13.16 5.27 2.56
N GLN A 60 14.11 4.38 2.31
CA GLN A 60 14.48 3.98 0.96
C GLN A 60 13.38 3.17 0.28
N MET A 61 12.73 2.25 1.03
CA MET A 61 11.58 1.50 0.55
C MET A 61 10.42 2.43 0.17
N ALA A 62 10.05 3.38 1.05
CA ALA A 62 9.02 4.37 0.79
C ALA A 62 9.31 5.19 -0.48
N LYS A 63 10.56 5.66 -0.61
CA LYS A 63 10.99 6.38 -1.80
C LYS A 63 10.86 5.53 -3.07
N ARG A 64 11.34 4.28 -3.04
CA ARG A 64 11.28 3.35 -4.17
C ARG A 64 9.82 3.06 -4.57
N MET A 65 8.94 2.82 -3.60
CA MET A 65 7.52 2.59 -3.85
C MET A 65 6.85 3.81 -4.49
N LEU A 66 7.11 5.00 -3.97
CA LEU A 66 6.54 6.24 -4.53
C LEU A 66 7.16 6.63 -5.88
N ASP A 67 8.42 6.31 -6.14
CA ASP A 67 9.06 6.51 -7.44
C ASP A 67 8.42 5.63 -8.55
N ILE A 68 7.75 4.54 -8.16
CA ILE A 68 6.97 3.68 -9.08
C ILE A 68 5.53 4.21 -9.21
N VAL A 69 4.87 4.48 -8.10
CA VAL A 69 3.44 4.81 -8.04
C VAL A 69 3.13 6.19 -8.63
N LEU A 70 3.93 7.21 -8.26
CA LEU A 70 3.61 8.59 -8.62
C LEU A 70 3.74 8.90 -10.11
N PRO A 71 4.73 8.37 -10.86
CA PRO A 71 4.80 8.61 -12.30
C PRO A 71 3.73 7.91 -13.13
N ASP A 72 3.11 6.83 -12.60
CA ASP A 72 2.11 6.03 -13.32
C ASP A 72 0.71 6.69 -13.36
N TYR A 73 0.53 7.79 -12.68
CA TYR A 73 -0.68 8.62 -12.70
C TYR A 73 -0.30 10.10 -12.56
N PRO A 74 -1.06 11.05 -13.11
CA PRO A 74 -0.69 12.48 -13.06
C PRO A 74 -0.92 13.11 -11.69
N PHE A 75 -0.19 12.63 -10.67
CA PHE A 75 -0.11 13.27 -9.37
C PHE A 75 0.73 14.55 -9.47
N GLN A 76 0.29 15.61 -8.81
CA GLN A 76 0.97 16.90 -8.81
C GLN A 76 0.85 17.60 -7.46
N SER A 77 1.72 18.60 -7.23
CA SER A 77 1.61 19.46 -6.05
C SER A 77 0.24 20.13 -5.97
N GLY A 78 -0.35 20.14 -4.79
CA GLY A 78 -1.70 20.61 -4.52
C GLY A 78 -2.79 19.53 -4.56
N ASP A 79 -2.46 18.33 -5.04
CA ASP A 79 -3.42 17.22 -5.04
C ASP A 79 -3.72 16.73 -3.60
N GLU A 80 -4.93 16.23 -3.42
CA GLU A 80 -5.33 15.49 -2.23
C GLU A 80 -5.46 14.01 -2.55
N VAL A 81 -4.96 13.16 -1.65
CA VAL A 81 -4.92 11.72 -1.85
C VAL A 81 -5.46 10.94 -0.64
N ALA A 82 -5.99 9.75 -0.90
CA ALA A 82 -6.08 8.72 0.11
C ALA A 82 -4.88 7.80 -0.03
N VAL A 83 -4.28 7.42 1.10
CA VAL A 83 -3.13 6.52 1.17
C VAL A 83 -3.48 5.30 1.98
N LEU A 84 -3.22 4.12 1.43
CA LEU A 84 -3.31 2.87 2.18
C LEU A 84 -1.93 2.22 2.21
N VAL A 85 -1.44 1.93 3.42
CA VAL A 85 -0.24 1.11 3.63
C VAL A 85 -0.67 -0.16 4.35
N SER A 86 -0.61 -1.28 3.64
CA SER A 86 -1.02 -2.58 4.17
C SER A 86 0.18 -3.50 4.31
N GLY A 87 0.40 -4.02 5.53
CA GLY A 87 1.29 -5.16 5.73
C GLY A 87 0.75 -6.38 4.99
N LEU A 88 1.64 -7.29 4.60
CA LEU A 88 1.29 -8.51 3.86
C LEU A 88 0.84 -9.68 4.76
N GLY A 89 0.77 -9.48 6.07
CA GLY A 89 0.26 -10.46 7.03
C GLY A 89 1.19 -10.70 8.21
N ALA A 90 2.47 -10.94 7.98
CA ALA A 90 3.46 -11.14 9.03
C ALA A 90 4.24 -9.87 9.42
N THR A 91 4.05 -8.76 8.71
CA THR A 91 4.72 -7.49 9.05
C THR A 91 4.11 -6.90 10.32
N PRO A 92 4.90 -6.63 11.37
CA PRO A 92 4.42 -5.99 12.58
C PRO A 92 3.79 -4.63 12.30
N LEU A 93 2.68 -4.33 12.97
CA LEU A 93 1.95 -3.07 12.77
C LEU A 93 2.85 -1.83 12.99
N MET A 94 3.78 -1.90 13.94
CA MET A 94 4.74 -0.82 14.18
C MET A 94 5.59 -0.51 12.94
N GLU A 95 6.06 -1.53 12.21
CA GLU A 95 6.84 -1.35 10.99
C GLU A 95 5.99 -0.76 9.86
N VAL A 96 4.71 -1.15 9.77
CA VAL A 96 3.75 -0.54 8.84
C VAL A 96 3.59 0.96 9.10
N TYR A 97 3.53 1.38 10.38
CA TYR A 97 3.48 2.81 10.74
C TYR A 97 4.78 3.55 10.47
N VAL A 98 5.94 2.90 10.65
CA VAL A 98 7.23 3.49 10.27
C VAL A 98 7.29 3.75 8.77
N LEU A 99 6.87 2.77 7.97
CA LEU A 99 6.80 2.92 6.51
C LEU A 99 5.80 4.02 6.10
N TYR A 100 4.62 4.06 6.74
CA TYR A 100 3.61 5.10 6.50
C TYR A 100 4.19 6.49 6.76
N HIS A 101 4.90 6.70 7.87
CA HIS A 101 5.51 7.99 8.20
C HIS A 101 6.49 8.47 7.12
N GLU A 102 7.31 7.58 6.59
CA GLU A 102 8.25 7.92 5.50
C GLU A 102 7.51 8.26 4.19
N ILE A 103 6.41 7.52 3.89
CA ILE A 103 5.54 7.82 2.74
C ILE A 103 4.88 9.18 2.88
N GLU A 104 4.31 9.48 4.06
CA GLU A 104 3.70 10.78 4.38
C GLU A 104 4.69 11.91 4.19
N SER A 105 5.89 11.78 4.76
CA SER A 105 6.95 12.80 4.63
C SER A 105 7.31 13.10 3.18
N ILE A 106 7.45 12.06 2.35
CA ILE A 106 7.79 12.24 0.92
C ILE A 106 6.63 12.88 0.15
N LEU A 107 5.38 12.53 0.44
CA LEU A 107 4.21 13.14 -0.20
C LEU A 107 4.08 14.62 0.17
N GLU A 108 4.31 14.97 1.45
CA GLU A 108 4.32 16.36 1.93
C GLU A 108 5.42 17.18 1.25
N GLU A 109 6.65 16.64 1.14
CA GLU A 109 7.76 17.28 0.42
C GLU A 109 7.41 17.57 -1.05
N LYS A 110 6.57 16.73 -1.67
CA LYS A 110 6.07 16.92 -3.04
C LYS A 110 4.84 17.85 -3.12
N GLY A 111 4.36 18.34 -1.99
CA GLY A 111 3.16 19.19 -1.91
C GLY A 111 1.85 18.43 -2.14
N ILE A 112 1.85 17.11 -1.99
CA ILE A 112 0.67 16.24 -2.08
C ILE A 112 0.12 16.05 -0.66
N ARG A 113 -1.14 16.40 -0.45
CA ARG A 113 -1.77 16.34 0.88
C ARG A 113 -2.53 15.04 1.09
N ILE A 114 -2.24 14.35 2.19
CA ILE A 114 -3.02 13.17 2.59
C ILE A 114 -4.31 13.62 3.24
N TYR A 115 -5.43 13.34 2.58
CA TYR A 115 -6.77 13.62 3.08
C TYR A 115 -7.30 12.52 4.00
N ARG A 116 -7.03 11.26 3.64
CA ARG A 116 -7.39 10.05 4.39
C ARG A 116 -6.25 9.04 4.31
N HIS A 117 -5.97 8.37 5.42
CA HIS A 117 -4.99 7.29 5.44
C HIS A 117 -5.52 6.04 6.13
N TYR A 118 -4.95 4.92 5.71
CA TYR A 118 -5.15 3.60 6.28
C TYR A 118 -3.79 2.94 6.46
N ALA A 119 -3.45 2.54 7.69
CA ALA A 119 -2.22 1.80 7.99
C ALA A 119 -2.57 0.58 8.82
N GLY A 120 -2.25 -0.61 8.32
CA GLY A 120 -2.63 -1.86 8.98
C GLY A 120 -2.51 -3.06 8.06
N ASN A 121 -3.18 -4.15 8.40
CA ASN A 121 -3.27 -5.35 7.57
C ASN A 121 -4.66 -5.40 6.93
N PHE A 122 -4.80 -4.85 5.74
CA PHE A 122 -6.08 -4.77 5.01
C PHE A 122 -6.14 -5.77 3.86
N PHE A 123 -5.01 -6.00 3.20
CA PHE A 123 -4.89 -6.93 2.09
C PHE A 123 -3.59 -7.72 2.25
N THR A 124 -3.70 -8.99 2.64
CA THR A 124 -2.60 -9.81 3.13
C THR A 124 -2.39 -11.07 2.29
N SER A 125 -1.20 -11.63 2.37
CA SER A 125 -0.80 -12.91 1.78
C SER A 125 -0.24 -13.83 2.88
N LEU A 126 -1.14 -14.36 3.72
CA LEU A 126 -0.86 -15.31 4.79
C LEU A 126 0.27 -14.82 5.74
N ASP A 127 1.39 -15.54 5.78
CA ASP A 127 2.58 -15.30 6.61
C ASP A 127 3.68 -14.51 5.90
N MET A 128 3.36 -13.84 4.80
CA MET A 128 4.31 -13.04 4.04
C MET A 128 4.69 -11.76 4.79
N MET A 129 5.98 -11.49 4.91
CA MET A 129 6.48 -10.18 5.35
C MET A 129 6.65 -9.25 4.15
N GLY A 130 6.32 -7.99 4.36
CA GLY A 130 6.37 -6.95 3.37
C GLY A 130 5.21 -5.98 3.52
N ALA A 131 5.05 -5.09 2.57
CA ALA A 131 3.95 -4.13 2.59
C ALA A 131 3.57 -3.70 1.17
N THR A 132 2.33 -3.24 1.03
CA THR A 132 1.86 -2.53 -0.16
C THR A 132 1.56 -1.08 0.17
N VAL A 133 1.78 -0.20 -0.79
CA VAL A 133 1.25 1.17 -0.78
C VAL A 133 0.27 1.33 -1.92
N THR A 134 -0.87 1.95 -1.62
CA THR A 134 -1.83 2.43 -2.61
C THR A 134 -2.02 3.92 -2.42
N VAL A 135 -1.93 4.68 -3.50
CA VAL A 135 -2.23 6.11 -3.52
C VAL A 135 -3.40 6.34 -4.47
N MET A 136 -4.46 6.94 -3.97
CA MET A 136 -5.65 7.30 -4.75
C MET A 136 -5.81 8.81 -4.78
N LYS A 137 -5.77 9.41 -5.98
CA LYS A 137 -6.07 10.83 -6.15
C LYS A 137 -7.56 11.08 -5.93
N LEU A 138 -7.88 12.07 -5.10
CA LEU A 138 -9.23 12.40 -4.71
C LEU A 138 -9.73 13.64 -5.45
N ASP A 139 -10.94 13.55 -5.97
CA ASP A 139 -11.79 14.70 -6.31
C ASP A 139 -12.89 14.86 -5.25
N GLU A 140 -13.76 15.86 -5.38
CA GLU A 140 -14.81 16.12 -4.40
C GLU A 140 -15.78 14.93 -4.24
N GLU A 141 -16.13 14.24 -5.33
CA GLU A 141 -17.00 13.06 -5.28
C GLU A 141 -16.35 11.92 -4.50
N LEU A 142 -15.07 11.62 -4.77
CA LEU A 142 -14.34 10.55 -4.07
C LEU A 142 -14.10 10.89 -2.58
N LYS A 143 -13.91 12.18 -2.24
CA LYS A 143 -13.85 12.62 -0.84
C LYS A 143 -15.18 12.41 -0.12
N GLU A 144 -16.29 12.80 -0.73
CA GLU A 144 -17.62 12.59 -0.17
C GLU A 144 -17.88 11.10 0.08
N LEU A 145 -17.55 10.26 -0.90
CA LEU A 145 -17.76 8.82 -0.80
C LEU A 145 -16.87 8.15 0.25
N ILE A 146 -15.57 8.52 0.34
CA ILE A 146 -14.66 7.93 1.31
C ILE A 146 -14.94 8.39 2.75
N ASP A 147 -15.64 9.50 2.93
CA ASP A 147 -16.07 10.01 4.23
C ASP A 147 -17.38 9.38 4.73
N MET A 148 -18.07 8.60 3.91
CA MET A 148 -19.27 7.87 4.32
C MET A 148 -18.93 6.77 5.32
N ALA A 149 -19.89 6.44 6.19
CA ALA A 149 -19.78 5.31 7.08
C ALA A 149 -19.65 4.00 6.28
N ALA A 150 -18.70 3.17 6.64
CA ALA A 150 -18.50 1.85 6.05
C ALA A 150 -18.50 0.77 7.12
N TYR A 151 -19.19 -0.33 6.84
CA TYR A 151 -19.26 -1.47 7.75
C TYR A 151 -19.13 -2.78 6.99
N SER A 152 -18.00 -3.44 7.18
CA SER A 152 -17.74 -4.77 6.65
C SER A 152 -16.91 -5.59 7.65
N MET A 153 -16.61 -6.82 7.31
CA MET A 153 -15.71 -7.66 8.11
C MET A 153 -14.29 -7.08 8.20
N GLY A 154 -13.80 -6.49 7.11
CA GLY A 154 -12.43 -5.97 7.00
C GLY A 154 -12.27 -4.48 7.29
N LEU A 155 -13.36 -3.71 7.26
CA LEU A 155 -13.30 -2.27 7.46
C LEU A 155 -14.54 -1.77 8.20
N LYS A 156 -14.31 -1.01 9.28
CA LYS A 156 -15.37 -0.35 10.04
C LYS A 156 -15.00 1.11 10.23
N GLU A 157 -15.75 1.98 9.60
CA GLU A 157 -15.56 3.42 9.72
C GLU A 157 -16.85 4.14 10.07
N LYS A 158 -16.71 5.15 10.92
CA LYS A 158 -17.77 6.11 11.17
C LYS A 158 -17.74 7.18 10.09
N GLN A 159 -18.90 7.78 9.80
CA GLN A 159 -18.95 8.97 8.97
C GLN A 159 -18.04 10.05 9.55
N LYS A 160 -17.26 10.71 8.71
CA LYS A 160 -16.38 11.80 9.15
C LYS A 160 -17.24 12.96 9.69
N GLY A 161 -16.92 13.39 10.91
CA GLY A 161 -17.68 14.49 11.57
C GLY A 161 -18.93 14.06 12.35
N ALA A 162 -19.21 12.76 12.46
CA ALA A 162 -20.31 12.21 13.27
C ALA A 162 -19.84 11.81 14.69
#